data_1805f91c920f7387350fb329bb704037
#
_entry.id   1805f91c920f7387350fb329bb704037
#
_cell.length_a   1.000
_cell.length_b   1.000
_cell.length_c   1.000
_cell.angle_alpha   90.00
_cell.angle_beta   90.00
_cell.angle_gamma   90.00
#
_symmetry.space_group_name_H-M   'P 1'
#
loop_
_entity.id
_entity.type
_entity.pdbx_description
1 polymer ?
#
loop_
_entity_poly.entity_id
_entity_poly.type
_entity_poly.pdbx_seq_one_letter_code
_entity_poly.pdbx_strand_id
1 'polypeptide(L)'
;TNVPLILYAAAEAEQQIRYISRPAGQTSQLMVTAEDGSQRTYNLTFLPTLSDKANVLQALKIKETGQTLDPNTFDHAVAMPYGSKQLTVEYSKSFAEQTVIVQPGGVNRPTTITVKSNRKNEANIVYTITPELNTQNPAVVDSILVDGVLVSGFDKNRFTYIHNRTNVTTPQVSIQKANGVEVATICDTWHWQGIVTKDGYKNVYTIYFHYINEVIPNGEFDEWTTTATSKTDKPTYWN
;
A
#
# COMPACT_ATOMS: atom_id res chain seq x y z
N THR A 1 -37.20 2.43 -15.11
CA THR A 1 -36.91 3.39 -16.21
C THR A 1 -38.10 4.32 -16.32
N ASN A 2 -37.91 5.59 -15.90
CA ASN A 2 -38.95 6.58 -16.03
C ASN A 2 -39.11 6.92 -17.51
N VAL A 3 -40.33 6.74 -18.04
CA VAL A 3 -40.70 7.22 -19.36
C VAL A 3 -40.88 8.74 -19.22
N PRO A 4 -40.25 9.56 -20.07
CA PRO A 4 -40.44 11.00 -20.00
C PRO A 4 -41.90 11.37 -20.23
N LEU A 5 -42.44 12.24 -19.39
CA LEU A 5 -43.75 12.83 -19.58
C LEU A 5 -43.60 14.00 -20.54
N ILE A 6 -44.33 13.93 -21.67
CA ILE A 6 -44.41 15.01 -22.66
C ILE A 6 -45.75 15.72 -22.49
N LEU A 7 -45.69 17.02 -22.30
CA LEU A 7 -46.85 17.89 -22.38
C LEU A 7 -46.93 18.49 -23.79
N TYR A 8 -48.04 18.34 -24.44
CA TYR A 8 -48.31 18.92 -25.75
C TYR A 8 -49.69 19.58 -25.76
N ALA A 9 -49.85 20.50 -26.65
CA ALA A 9 -51.14 21.10 -26.96
C ALA A 9 -51.37 21.06 -28.46
N ALA A 10 -52.60 20.74 -28.89
CA ALA A 10 -52.99 20.85 -30.28
C ALA A 10 -53.04 22.35 -30.65
N ALA A 11 -52.60 22.68 -31.86
CA ALA A 11 -52.69 24.04 -32.37
C ALA A 11 -54.11 24.36 -32.82
N GLU A 12 -54.82 23.34 -33.32
CA GLU A 12 -56.21 23.39 -33.79
C GLU A 12 -57.06 22.32 -33.10
N ALA A 13 -58.32 22.62 -32.88
CA ALA A 13 -59.21 21.74 -32.12
C ALA A 13 -59.46 20.39 -32.78
N GLU A 14 -59.39 20.29 -34.10
CA GLU A 14 -59.66 19.09 -34.88
C GLU A 14 -58.40 18.19 -35.08
N GLN A 15 -57.27 18.60 -34.55
CA GLN A 15 -56.04 17.81 -34.62
C GLN A 15 -56.12 16.58 -33.70
N GLN A 16 -55.78 15.41 -34.24
CA GLN A 16 -55.61 14.20 -33.45
C GLN A 16 -54.12 13.98 -33.15
N ILE A 17 -53.80 13.81 -31.86
CA ILE A 17 -52.44 13.59 -31.43
C ILE A 17 -52.28 12.23 -30.79
N ARG A 18 -51.33 11.44 -31.32
CA ARG A 18 -50.96 10.14 -30.78
C ARG A 18 -49.51 10.15 -30.35
N TYR A 19 -49.28 9.86 -29.09
CA TYR A 19 -47.93 9.73 -28.55
C TYR A 19 -47.56 8.25 -28.33
N ILE A 20 -46.46 7.80 -28.93
CA ILE A 20 -45.84 6.49 -28.71
C ILE A 20 -44.62 6.70 -27.86
N SER A 21 -44.76 6.44 -26.56
CA SER A 21 -43.65 6.60 -25.60
C SER A 21 -42.68 5.45 -25.70
N ARG A 22 -41.39 5.75 -25.56
CA ARG A 22 -40.29 4.80 -25.44
C ARG A 22 -39.40 5.16 -24.22
N PRO A 23 -38.70 4.18 -23.63
CA PRO A 23 -37.76 4.45 -22.58
C PRO A 23 -36.68 5.46 -23.01
N ALA A 24 -36.07 6.18 -22.04
CA ALA A 24 -34.95 7.07 -22.31
C ALA A 24 -33.82 6.31 -23.06
N GLY A 25 -33.20 6.95 -24.03
CA GLY A 25 -32.24 6.37 -24.96
C GLY A 25 -32.86 5.76 -26.22
N GLN A 26 -34.20 5.64 -26.28
CA GLN A 26 -34.94 5.21 -27.48
C GLN A 26 -35.75 6.39 -28.03
N THR A 27 -36.05 6.34 -29.32
CA THR A 27 -36.86 7.37 -30.00
C THR A 27 -38.34 7.18 -29.74
N SER A 28 -38.95 8.12 -29.02
CA SER A 28 -40.41 8.25 -28.91
C SER A 28 -40.97 9.00 -30.12
N GLN A 29 -42.21 8.76 -30.45
CA GLN A 29 -42.88 9.39 -31.61
C GLN A 29 -44.15 10.12 -31.18
N LEU A 30 -44.27 11.35 -31.63
CA LEU A 30 -45.51 12.12 -31.54
C LEU A 30 -46.07 12.28 -32.97
N MET A 31 -47.20 11.66 -33.24
CA MET A 31 -47.89 11.76 -34.50
C MET A 31 -49.04 12.74 -34.40
N VAL A 32 -49.06 13.71 -35.27
CA VAL A 32 -50.13 14.71 -35.38
C VAL A 32 -50.84 14.50 -36.70
N THR A 33 -52.14 14.30 -36.64
CA THR A 33 -52.99 14.18 -37.83
C THR A 33 -53.88 15.44 -37.92
N ALA A 34 -53.82 16.15 -39.01
CA ALA A 34 -54.64 17.31 -39.26
C ALA A 34 -56.04 16.91 -39.74
N GLU A 35 -56.97 17.85 -39.81
CA GLU A 35 -58.35 17.66 -40.27
C GLU A 35 -58.43 17.11 -41.70
N ASP A 36 -57.52 17.50 -42.59
CA ASP A 36 -57.40 17.06 -43.95
C ASP A 36 -56.79 15.63 -44.08
N GLY A 37 -56.49 14.96 -42.94
CA GLY A 37 -55.91 13.63 -42.91
C GLY A 37 -54.39 13.63 -43.09
N SER A 38 -53.76 14.76 -43.34
CA SER A 38 -52.28 14.84 -43.41
C SER A 38 -51.65 14.54 -42.07
N GLN A 39 -50.48 13.85 -42.07
CA GLN A 39 -49.80 13.43 -40.86
C GLN A 39 -48.39 13.97 -40.80
N ARG A 40 -48.00 14.37 -39.59
CA ARG A 40 -46.61 14.74 -39.25
C ARG A 40 -46.16 13.95 -38.05
N THR A 41 -44.99 13.32 -38.17
CA THR A 41 -44.38 12.58 -37.07
C THR A 41 -43.17 13.33 -36.54
N TYR A 42 -43.18 13.60 -35.24
CA TYR A 42 -42.05 14.15 -34.52
C TYR A 42 -41.33 13.02 -33.81
N ASN A 43 -40.05 12.86 -34.09
CA ASN A 43 -39.17 11.90 -33.42
C ASN A 43 -38.47 12.58 -32.26
N LEU A 44 -38.68 12.08 -31.04
CA LEU A 44 -38.18 12.66 -29.82
C LEU A 44 -37.25 11.65 -29.13
N THR A 45 -35.96 11.94 -29.13
CA THR A 45 -34.96 11.12 -28.44
C THR A 45 -34.56 11.82 -27.16
N PHE A 46 -34.92 11.21 -26.04
CA PHE A 46 -34.48 11.68 -24.70
C PHE A 46 -33.15 11.07 -24.38
N LEU A 47 -32.11 11.86 -24.49
CA LEU A 47 -30.80 11.43 -24.04
C LEU A 47 -30.74 11.54 -22.50
N PRO A 48 -30.38 10.47 -21.81
CA PRO A 48 -30.22 10.53 -20.36
C PRO A 48 -29.04 11.44 -20.04
N THR A 49 -29.32 12.65 -19.63
CA THR A 49 -28.28 13.67 -19.34
C THR A 49 -27.51 13.43 -18.04
N LEU A 50 -27.89 12.44 -17.25
CA LEU A 50 -27.31 12.21 -15.92
C LEU A 50 -26.96 10.74 -15.63
N SER A 51 -27.09 9.84 -16.60
CA SER A 51 -27.13 8.42 -16.27
C SER A 51 -25.81 7.69 -16.24
N ASP A 52 -24.82 8.14 -16.97
CA ASP A 52 -23.54 7.43 -17.02
C ASP A 52 -22.73 7.63 -15.73
N LYS A 53 -23.02 8.73 -15.00
CA LYS A 53 -22.42 9.00 -13.69
C LYS A 53 -23.26 8.52 -12.50
N ALA A 54 -24.50 8.12 -12.69
CA ALA A 54 -25.39 7.71 -11.59
C ALA A 54 -24.90 6.44 -10.87
N ASN A 55 -24.10 5.62 -11.53
CA ASN A 55 -23.54 4.39 -10.96
C ASN A 55 -22.09 4.55 -10.45
N VAL A 56 -21.45 5.70 -10.64
CA VAL A 56 -20.13 5.96 -10.05
C VAL A 56 -20.26 6.48 -8.62
N LEU A 57 -19.24 6.25 -7.84
CA LEU A 57 -19.14 6.80 -6.49
C LEU A 57 -18.83 8.30 -6.56
N GLN A 58 -19.23 9.06 -5.54
CA GLN A 58 -18.89 10.47 -5.43
C GLN A 58 -17.43 10.68 -5.06
N ALA A 59 -16.90 9.83 -4.19
CA ALA A 59 -15.52 9.89 -3.74
C ALA A 59 -15.00 8.50 -3.37
N LEU A 60 -13.70 8.32 -3.54
CA LEU A 60 -12.92 7.16 -3.12
C LEU A 60 -11.64 7.63 -2.44
N LYS A 61 -11.29 7.02 -1.31
CA LYS A 61 -10.08 7.34 -0.56
C LYS A 61 -9.50 6.10 0.09
N ILE A 62 -8.18 6.02 0.16
CA ILE A 62 -7.48 4.99 0.96
C ILE A 62 -7.26 5.53 2.35
N LYS A 63 -7.78 4.86 3.35
CA LYS A 63 -7.73 5.29 4.75
C LYS A 63 -6.30 5.40 5.27
N GLU A 64 -5.48 4.39 5.02
CA GLU A 64 -4.12 4.26 5.56
C GLU A 64 -3.15 5.30 5.01
N THR A 65 -3.29 5.66 3.73
CA THR A 65 -2.40 6.61 3.05
C THR A 65 -3.00 8.01 2.91
N GLY A 66 -4.31 8.15 3.11
CA GLY A 66 -5.03 9.39 2.82
C GLY A 66 -5.17 9.69 1.32
N GLN A 67 -4.70 8.81 0.44
CA GLN A 67 -4.75 9.00 -1.01
C GLN A 67 -6.21 9.03 -1.50
N THR A 68 -6.56 10.08 -2.24
CA THR A 68 -7.84 10.18 -2.95
C THR A 68 -7.70 9.54 -4.34
N LEU A 69 -8.67 8.73 -4.72
CA LEU A 69 -8.75 8.06 -6.02
C LEU A 69 -9.83 8.74 -6.89
N ASP A 70 -9.61 8.77 -8.19
CA ASP A 70 -10.60 9.31 -9.13
C ASP A 70 -11.79 8.33 -9.27
N PRO A 71 -13.01 8.71 -8.90
CA PRO A 71 -14.18 7.83 -9.00
C PRO A 71 -14.64 7.57 -10.45
N ASN A 72 -14.05 8.20 -11.45
CA ASN A 72 -14.31 7.90 -12.86
C ASN A 72 -13.29 6.90 -13.44
N THR A 73 -12.28 6.52 -12.70
CA THR A 73 -11.35 5.43 -13.00
C THR A 73 -11.77 4.18 -12.23
N PHE A 74 -11.78 3.03 -12.87
CA PHE A 74 -12.32 1.81 -12.26
C PHE A 74 -11.23 0.84 -11.79
N ASP A 75 -10.03 0.96 -12.32
CA ASP A 75 -8.88 0.17 -11.91
C ASP A 75 -7.81 1.10 -11.32
N HIS A 76 -7.47 0.87 -10.05
CA HIS A 76 -6.50 1.66 -9.32
C HIS A 76 -5.36 0.79 -8.81
N ALA A 77 -4.13 1.18 -9.09
CA ALA A 77 -2.95 0.70 -8.40
C ALA A 77 -2.63 1.67 -7.24
N VAL A 78 -2.46 1.15 -6.04
CA VAL A 78 -2.26 1.95 -4.83
C VAL A 78 -0.97 1.55 -4.16
N ALA A 79 -0.01 2.48 -4.13
CA ALA A 79 1.25 2.28 -3.43
C ALA A 79 1.01 2.24 -1.90
N MET A 80 1.35 1.12 -1.29
CA MET A 80 1.24 0.91 0.15
C MET A 80 2.61 0.99 0.81
N PRO A 81 2.75 1.69 1.94
CA PRO A 81 4.00 1.75 2.69
C PRO A 81 4.51 0.35 3.08
N TYR A 82 5.82 0.23 3.30
CA TYR A 82 6.42 -0.98 3.84
C TYR A 82 5.72 -1.40 5.14
N GLY A 83 5.48 -2.70 5.30
CA GLY A 83 4.85 -3.22 6.52
C GLY A 83 3.36 -2.94 6.68
N SER A 84 2.69 -2.33 5.68
CA SER A 84 1.23 -2.19 5.69
C SER A 84 0.56 -3.55 5.86
N LYS A 85 -0.40 -3.63 6.78
CA LYS A 85 -1.10 -4.88 7.10
C LYS A 85 -2.52 -4.91 6.57
N GLN A 86 -3.08 -3.77 6.21
CA GLN A 86 -4.44 -3.65 5.70
C GLN A 86 -4.53 -2.54 4.64
N LEU A 87 -5.52 -2.67 3.78
CA LEU A 87 -5.96 -1.64 2.85
C LEU A 87 -7.47 -1.47 3.05
N THR A 88 -7.87 -0.29 3.52
CA THR A 88 -9.27 0.06 3.74
C THR A 88 -9.66 1.17 2.78
N VAL A 89 -10.72 0.92 2.02
CA VAL A 89 -11.27 1.93 1.10
C VAL A 89 -12.46 2.61 1.76
N GLU A 90 -12.36 3.92 1.88
CA GLU A 90 -13.45 4.81 2.26
C GLU A 90 -14.11 5.33 0.98
N TYR A 91 -15.43 5.40 0.95
CA TYR A 91 -16.16 5.88 -0.21
C TYR A 91 -17.38 6.71 0.18
N SER A 92 -17.77 7.60 -0.72
CA SER A 92 -19.05 8.32 -0.63
C SER A 92 -19.94 7.95 -1.80
N LYS A 93 -21.21 7.72 -1.51
CA LYS A 93 -22.23 7.47 -2.52
C LYS A 93 -22.58 8.76 -3.25
N SER A 94 -22.88 8.67 -4.54
CA SER A 94 -23.39 9.80 -5.31
C SER A 94 -24.82 10.17 -4.92
N PHE A 95 -25.59 9.20 -4.40
CA PHE A 95 -26.95 9.39 -3.88
C PHE A 95 -27.29 8.32 -2.84
N ALA A 96 -28.22 8.61 -1.95
CA ALA A 96 -28.50 7.79 -0.76
C ALA A 96 -28.90 6.34 -1.07
N GLU A 97 -29.69 6.14 -2.12
CA GLU A 97 -30.24 4.84 -2.51
C GLU A 97 -29.26 3.96 -3.29
N GLN A 98 -28.05 4.46 -3.58
CA GLN A 98 -27.02 3.70 -4.30
C GLN A 98 -26.63 2.44 -3.51
N THR A 99 -26.72 1.27 -4.14
CA THR A 99 -26.30 0.01 -3.53
C THR A 99 -24.84 -0.25 -3.84
N VAL A 100 -24.02 -0.33 -2.80
CA VAL A 100 -22.59 -0.56 -2.88
C VAL A 100 -22.22 -1.82 -2.10
N ILE A 101 -21.49 -2.72 -2.74
CA ILE A 101 -20.98 -3.95 -2.14
C ILE A 101 -19.47 -3.89 -2.16
N VAL A 102 -18.82 -4.00 -1.00
CA VAL A 102 -17.38 -4.03 -0.87
C VAL A 102 -16.92 -5.45 -0.57
N GLN A 103 -15.96 -5.95 -1.34
CA GLN A 103 -15.24 -7.19 -1.07
C GLN A 103 -13.79 -6.83 -0.75
N PRO A 104 -13.41 -6.77 0.53
CA PRO A 104 -12.07 -6.38 0.91
C PRO A 104 -11.04 -7.47 0.53
N GLY A 105 -9.97 -7.06 -0.12
CA GLY A 105 -8.84 -7.93 -0.46
C GLY A 105 -7.67 -7.83 0.53
N GLY A 106 -7.57 -6.72 1.25
CA GLY A 106 -6.44 -6.41 2.13
C GLY A 106 -5.21 -5.99 1.33
N VAL A 107 -4.01 -6.28 1.84
CA VAL A 107 -2.75 -5.88 1.20
C VAL A 107 -2.18 -6.89 0.21
N ASN A 108 -2.76 -8.08 0.13
CA ASN A 108 -2.24 -9.17 -0.71
C ASN A 108 -3.14 -9.50 -1.91
N ARG A 109 -4.32 -8.92 -1.96
CA ARG A 109 -5.32 -9.14 -3.01
C ARG A 109 -6.07 -7.85 -3.29
N PRO A 110 -6.55 -7.63 -4.51
CA PRO A 110 -7.38 -6.48 -4.82
C PRO A 110 -8.63 -6.41 -3.95
N THR A 111 -8.97 -5.20 -3.54
CA THR A 111 -10.29 -4.88 -2.98
C THR A 111 -11.21 -4.51 -4.15
N THR A 112 -12.40 -5.10 -4.21
CA THR A 112 -13.39 -4.74 -5.22
C THR A 112 -14.59 -4.05 -4.60
N ILE A 113 -15.10 -3.02 -5.29
CA ILE A 113 -16.29 -2.29 -4.91
C ILE A 113 -17.27 -2.35 -6.07
N THR A 114 -18.37 -3.05 -5.88
CA THR A 114 -19.43 -3.16 -6.89
C THR A 114 -20.52 -2.15 -6.57
N VAL A 115 -20.75 -1.24 -7.49
CA VAL A 115 -21.88 -0.31 -7.47
C VAL A 115 -22.97 -0.88 -8.37
N LYS A 116 -24.09 -1.29 -7.77
CA LYS A 116 -25.19 -1.86 -8.51
C LYS A 116 -25.91 -0.78 -9.29
N SER A 117 -26.21 -1.08 -10.55
CA SER A 117 -27.12 -0.23 -11.31
C SER A 117 -28.54 -0.37 -10.79
N ASN A 118 -29.20 0.77 -10.60
CA ASN A 118 -30.62 0.82 -10.26
C ASN A 118 -31.51 0.69 -11.52
N ARG A 119 -30.90 0.52 -12.68
CA ARG A 119 -31.60 0.39 -13.95
C ARG A 119 -31.61 -1.06 -14.42
N LYS A 120 -32.78 -1.46 -14.91
CA LYS A 120 -32.94 -2.77 -15.53
C LYS A 120 -32.11 -2.84 -16.82
N ASN A 121 -31.28 -3.87 -16.95
CA ASN A 121 -30.39 -4.13 -18.10
C ASN A 121 -29.15 -3.24 -18.21
N GLU A 122 -28.78 -2.52 -17.15
CA GLU A 122 -27.54 -1.78 -17.08
C GLU A 122 -26.51 -2.58 -16.24
N ALA A 123 -25.27 -2.63 -16.71
CA ALA A 123 -24.21 -3.34 -16.00
C ALA A 123 -23.86 -2.63 -14.67
N ASN A 124 -23.48 -3.41 -13.68
CA ASN A 124 -22.86 -2.86 -12.47
C ASN A 124 -21.48 -2.28 -12.81
N ILE A 125 -21.10 -1.23 -12.10
CA ILE A 125 -19.73 -0.72 -12.13
C ILE A 125 -18.93 -1.42 -11.04
N VAL A 126 -17.73 -1.85 -11.39
CA VAL A 126 -16.80 -2.49 -10.44
C VAL A 126 -15.52 -1.68 -10.40
N TYR A 127 -15.16 -1.23 -9.20
CA TYR A 127 -13.85 -0.67 -8.94
C TYR A 127 -12.93 -1.78 -8.44
N THR A 128 -11.74 -1.84 -9.00
CA THR A 128 -10.67 -2.76 -8.56
C THR A 128 -9.53 -1.93 -7.99
N ILE A 129 -9.24 -2.10 -6.71
CA ILE A 129 -8.15 -1.40 -6.04
C ILE A 129 -7.07 -2.42 -5.71
N THR A 130 -5.97 -2.37 -6.45
CA THR A 130 -4.84 -3.30 -6.34
C THR A 130 -3.74 -2.67 -5.48
N PRO A 131 -3.39 -3.25 -4.33
CA PRO A 131 -2.30 -2.78 -3.50
C PRO A 131 -0.94 -3.12 -4.14
N GLU A 132 -0.05 -2.15 -4.16
CA GLU A 132 1.35 -2.31 -4.52
C GLU A 132 2.20 -2.07 -3.27
N LEU A 133 2.60 -3.15 -2.61
CA LEU A 133 3.37 -3.08 -1.37
C LEU A 133 4.80 -2.63 -1.64
N ASN A 134 5.24 -1.61 -0.90
CA ASN A 134 6.67 -1.33 -0.81
C ASN A 134 7.35 -2.45 0.00
N THR A 135 8.24 -3.18 -0.65
CA THR A 135 9.00 -4.26 -0.02
C THR A 135 10.29 -3.79 0.62
N GLN A 136 10.67 -2.53 0.43
CA GLN A 136 11.91 -1.99 0.98
C GLN A 136 11.68 -1.46 2.39
N ASN A 137 12.43 -2.03 3.35
CA ASN A 137 12.46 -1.55 4.71
C ASN A 137 13.09 -0.14 4.74
N PRO A 138 12.41 0.90 5.22
CA PRO A 138 12.96 2.26 5.23
C PRO A 138 13.98 2.50 6.36
N ALA A 139 13.88 1.75 7.49
CA ALA A 139 14.71 1.93 8.67
C ALA A 139 15.97 1.07 8.58
N VAL A 140 16.80 1.27 7.56
CA VAL A 140 18.06 0.57 7.33
C VAL A 140 19.21 1.56 7.15
N VAL A 141 20.44 1.08 7.36
CA VAL A 141 21.66 1.83 7.09
C VAL A 141 22.36 1.26 5.85
N ASP A 142 23.15 2.08 5.18
CA ASP A 142 23.84 1.69 3.95
C ASP A 142 25.11 0.88 4.24
N SER A 143 25.82 1.20 5.32
CA SER A 143 26.96 0.43 5.80
C SER A 143 27.26 0.70 7.28
N ILE A 144 27.96 -0.24 7.92
CA ILE A 144 28.51 -0.09 9.26
C ILE A 144 29.98 -0.46 9.21
N LEU A 145 30.84 0.44 9.67
CA LEU A 145 32.27 0.21 9.76
C LEU A 145 32.68 0.17 11.24
N VAL A 146 33.53 -0.75 11.58
CA VAL A 146 34.16 -0.89 12.91
C VAL A 146 35.66 -0.65 12.73
N ASP A 147 36.19 0.32 13.45
CA ASP A 147 37.59 0.76 13.33
C ASP A 147 38.02 1.05 11.87
N GLY A 148 37.09 1.59 11.08
CA GLY A 148 37.28 1.91 9.66
C GLY A 148 37.10 0.74 8.68
N VAL A 149 36.85 -0.47 9.17
CA VAL A 149 36.66 -1.68 8.36
C VAL A 149 35.18 -2.01 8.25
N LEU A 150 34.70 -2.28 7.02
CA LEU A 150 33.31 -2.69 6.80
C LEU A 150 33.03 -4.01 7.54
N VAL A 151 31.91 -4.06 8.24
CA VAL A 151 31.43 -5.30 8.88
C VAL A 151 31.30 -6.41 7.83
N SER A 152 31.96 -7.52 8.09
CA SER A 152 32.02 -8.64 7.13
C SER A 152 30.63 -9.19 6.82
N GLY A 153 30.31 -9.36 5.53
CA GLY A 153 29.02 -9.85 5.07
C GLY A 153 27.88 -8.90 5.41
N PHE A 154 28.14 -7.58 5.44
CA PHE A 154 27.10 -6.59 5.68
C PHE A 154 26.00 -6.67 4.63
N ASP A 155 24.76 -6.80 5.12
CA ASP A 155 23.52 -6.68 4.35
C ASP A 155 22.56 -5.81 5.16
N LYS A 156 22.04 -4.77 4.55
CA LYS A 156 21.15 -3.80 5.21
C LYS A 156 19.90 -4.42 5.85
N ASN A 157 19.45 -5.60 5.41
CA ASN A 157 18.32 -6.32 5.97
C ASN A 157 18.71 -7.40 6.99
N ARG A 158 20.00 -7.56 7.27
CA ARG A 158 20.52 -8.41 8.34
C ARG A 158 20.85 -7.55 9.55
N PHE A 159 20.36 -7.93 10.72
CA PHE A 159 20.41 -7.08 11.91
C PHE A 159 21.35 -7.59 13.00
N THR A 160 22.03 -8.70 12.79
CA THR A 160 22.97 -9.27 13.76
C THR A 160 24.26 -9.73 13.08
N TYR A 161 25.38 -9.29 13.63
CA TYR A 161 26.72 -9.56 13.11
C TYR A 161 27.66 -9.99 14.22
N ILE A 162 28.71 -10.74 13.85
CA ILE A 162 29.89 -10.97 14.64
C ILE A 162 31.06 -10.30 13.92
N HIS A 163 31.81 -9.48 14.62
CA HIS A 163 32.98 -8.79 14.08
C HIS A 163 34.22 -9.16 14.89
N ASN A 164 35.20 -9.75 14.21
CA ASN A 164 36.45 -10.16 14.83
C ASN A 164 37.37 -8.97 15.04
N ARG A 165 37.95 -8.85 16.25
CA ARG A 165 38.88 -7.79 16.63
C ARG A 165 40.09 -8.40 17.35
N THR A 166 41.22 -7.74 17.20
CA THR A 166 42.46 -8.07 17.93
C THR A 166 42.70 -7.15 19.12
N ASN A 167 41.98 -6.01 19.19
CA ASN A 167 42.13 -4.99 20.20
C ASN A 167 40.91 -4.93 21.11
N VAL A 168 41.09 -5.00 22.42
CA VAL A 168 40.06 -4.97 23.48
C VAL A 168 39.61 -3.56 23.88
N THR A 169 40.06 -2.52 23.18
CA THR A 169 39.56 -1.16 23.41
C THR A 169 38.14 -0.98 22.87
N THR A 170 37.40 0.01 23.38
CA THR A 170 36.08 0.35 22.82
C THR A 170 36.20 0.67 21.35
N PRO A 171 35.45 -0.01 20.47
CA PRO A 171 35.53 0.17 19.02
C PRO A 171 35.00 1.54 18.59
N GLN A 172 35.59 2.07 17.52
CA GLN A 172 35.05 3.22 16.81
C GLN A 172 34.08 2.71 15.73
N VAL A 173 32.78 2.95 15.92
CA VAL A 173 31.76 2.53 14.94
C VAL A 173 31.26 3.73 14.17
N SER A 174 31.36 3.67 12.86
CA SER A 174 30.82 4.67 11.94
C SER A 174 29.73 4.06 11.04
N ILE A 175 28.73 4.87 10.68
CA ILE A 175 27.54 4.43 9.98
C ILE A 175 27.32 5.33 8.79
N GLN A 176 27.07 4.74 7.61
CA GLN A 176 26.55 5.45 6.46
C GLN A 176 25.04 5.20 6.37
N LYS A 177 24.29 6.25 6.17
CA LYS A 177 22.83 6.20 6.17
C LYS A 177 22.23 7.19 5.18
N ALA A 178 21.05 6.86 4.63
CA ALA A 178 20.29 7.75 3.77
C ALA A 178 19.70 8.94 4.57
N ASN A 179 19.29 9.99 3.84
CA ASN A 179 18.61 11.13 4.45
C ASN A 179 17.33 10.71 5.18
N GLY A 180 17.08 11.35 6.32
CA GLY A 180 15.90 11.08 7.15
C GLY A 180 16.00 9.79 7.99
N VAL A 181 17.09 9.02 7.90
CA VAL A 181 17.35 7.92 8.81
C VAL A 181 18.01 8.45 10.07
N GLU A 182 17.45 8.16 11.24
CA GLU A 182 18.01 8.46 12.53
C GLU A 182 18.64 7.22 13.16
N VAL A 183 19.75 7.38 13.86
CA VAL A 183 20.43 6.27 14.52
C VAL A 183 20.85 6.70 15.92
N ALA A 184 20.33 6.00 16.93
CA ALA A 184 20.82 6.08 18.31
C ALA A 184 21.68 4.85 18.59
N THR A 185 22.84 5.04 19.22
CA THR A 185 23.83 3.97 19.42
C THR A 185 24.15 3.74 20.88
N ILE A 186 24.42 2.49 21.23
CA ILE A 186 25.00 2.05 22.47
C ILE A 186 26.23 1.21 22.11
N CYS A 187 27.38 1.50 22.67
CA CYS A 187 28.61 0.78 22.39
C CYS A 187 29.38 0.53 23.66
N ASP A 188 29.81 -0.70 23.88
CA ASP A 188 30.77 -1.09 24.87
C ASP A 188 31.89 -1.95 24.24
N THR A 189 32.73 -2.54 25.05
CA THR A 189 33.87 -3.36 24.60
C THR A 189 33.39 -4.63 23.86
N TRP A 190 32.23 -5.17 24.22
CA TRP A 190 31.78 -6.49 23.77
C TRP A 190 30.71 -6.45 22.68
N HIS A 191 29.96 -5.38 22.63
CA HIS A 191 28.91 -5.24 21.63
C HIS A 191 28.62 -3.78 21.29
N TRP A 192 28.02 -3.59 20.12
CA TRP A 192 27.45 -2.34 19.67
C TRP A 192 26.00 -2.58 19.24
N GLN A 193 25.13 -1.65 19.57
CA GLN A 193 23.76 -1.62 19.08
C GLN A 193 23.45 -0.28 18.44
N GLY A 194 22.87 -0.31 17.24
CA GLY A 194 22.33 0.83 16.54
C GLY A 194 20.82 0.71 16.39
N ILE A 195 20.07 1.59 17.05
CA ILE A 195 18.62 1.72 16.89
C ILE A 195 18.38 2.66 15.73
N VAL A 196 17.91 2.11 14.62
CA VAL A 196 17.67 2.82 13.36
C VAL A 196 16.18 3.10 13.23
N THR A 197 15.82 4.36 13.00
CA THR A 197 14.43 4.79 12.84
C THR A 197 14.24 5.61 11.57
N LYS A 198 13.13 5.39 10.87
CA LYS A 198 12.68 6.19 9.74
C LYS A 198 11.18 5.98 9.51
N ASP A 199 10.43 7.06 9.29
CA ASP A 199 9.01 7.03 8.94
C ASP A 199 8.15 6.16 9.89
N GLY A 200 8.47 6.17 11.19
CA GLY A 200 7.79 5.37 12.21
C GLY A 200 8.24 3.91 12.30
N TYR A 201 9.13 3.46 11.41
CA TYR A 201 9.74 2.12 11.47
C TYR A 201 10.99 2.13 12.34
N LYS A 202 11.26 0.98 12.98
CA LYS A 202 12.40 0.81 13.88
C LYS A 202 13.04 -0.55 13.66
N ASN A 203 14.36 -0.55 13.50
CA ASN A 203 15.20 -1.76 13.53
C ASN A 203 16.34 -1.59 14.51
N VAL A 204 16.89 -2.71 14.95
CA VAL A 204 18.04 -2.72 15.84
C VAL A 204 19.13 -3.58 15.22
N TYR A 205 20.22 -2.95 14.83
CA TYR A 205 21.44 -3.66 14.45
C TYR A 205 22.25 -3.97 15.70
N THR A 206 22.74 -5.20 15.81
CA THR A 206 23.61 -5.62 16.91
C THR A 206 24.89 -6.22 16.33
N ILE A 207 26.02 -5.76 16.77
CA ILE A 207 27.34 -6.31 16.44
C ILE A 207 27.97 -6.82 17.72
N TYR A 208 28.27 -8.10 17.77
CA TYR A 208 29.04 -8.72 18.82
C TYR A 208 30.50 -8.71 18.42
N PHE A 209 31.39 -8.20 19.31
CA PHE A 209 32.82 -8.19 19.08
C PHE A 209 33.41 -9.48 19.61
N HIS A 210 34.00 -10.24 18.72
CA HIS A 210 34.75 -11.44 19.06
C HIS A 210 36.24 -11.11 19.02
N TYR A 211 36.87 -11.20 20.15
CA TYR A 211 38.31 -10.95 20.29
C TYR A 211 39.08 -12.21 19.93
N ILE A 212 39.83 -12.12 18.85
CA ILE A 212 40.77 -13.16 18.43
C ILE A 212 42.10 -12.75 19.04
N ASN A 213 42.45 -13.34 20.17
CA ASN A 213 43.84 -13.32 20.58
C ASN A 213 44.61 -14.25 19.65
N GLU A 214 45.49 -13.68 18.87
CA GLU A 214 46.26 -14.44 17.88
C GLU A 214 47.12 -15.54 18.53
N VAL A 215 47.38 -15.45 19.81
CA VAL A 215 48.08 -16.48 20.55
C VAL A 215 47.44 -16.61 21.94
N ILE A 216 46.76 -17.70 22.19
CA ILE A 216 46.69 -18.19 23.58
C ILE A 216 48.13 -18.63 23.91
N PRO A 217 48.86 -17.91 24.79
CA PRO A 217 50.17 -18.37 25.13
C PRO A 217 50.08 -19.84 25.59
N ASN A 218 50.90 -20.72 25.01
CA ASN A 218 50.81 -22.15 25.23
C ASN A 218 49.43 -22.76 24.84
N GLY A 219 48.82 -22.28 23.72
CA GLY A 219 47.54 -22.79 23.23
C GLY A 219 47.61 -24.27 22.80
N GLU A 220 48.77 -24.81 22.47
CA GLU A 220 49.00 -26.20 22.18
C GLU A 220 49.21 -27.03 23.44
N PHE A 221 49.26 -26.39 24.64
CA PHE A 221 49.45 -27.07 25.92
C PHE A 221 50.74 -27.88 26.04
N ASP A 222 51.77 -27.47 25.30
CA ASP A 222 53.08 -28.13 25.28
C ASP A 222 54.04 -27.62 26.38
N GLU A 223 53.73 -26.44 26.94
CA GLU A 223 54.46 -25.87 28.06
C GLU A 223 53.63 -25.93 29.35
N TRP A 224 54.17 -26.60 30.37
CA TRP A 224 53.52 -26.76 31.65
C TRP A 224 54.38 -26.20 32.79
N THR A 225 53.71 -25.57 33.75
CA THR A 225 54.39 -25.13 34.99
C THR A 225 54.06 -26.10 36.12
N THR A 226 55.06 -26.73 36.65
CA THR A 226 54.97 -27.57 37.86
C THR A 226 55.14 -26.69 39.08
N THR A 227 54.11 -26.57 39.92
CA THR A 227 54.24 -25.86 41.19
C THR A 227 54.57 -26.84 42.29
N ALA A 228 55.64 -26.58 43.05
CA ALA A 228 56.17 -27.46 44.10
C ALA A 228 55.18 -27.72 45.25
N THR A 229 54.09 -26.94 45.37
CA THR A 229 53.12 -27.02 46.48
C THR A 229 51.78 -27.58 46.12
N SER A 230 51.47 -27.75 44.85
CA SER A 230 50.26 -28.44 44.40
C SER A 230 50.60 -29.43 43.26
N LYS A 231 50.21 -30.65 43.41
CA LYS A 231 50.45 -31.71 42.38
C LYS A 231 49.59 -31.53 41.12
N THR A 232 49.11 -30.33 40.83
CA THR A 232 48.30 -30.01 39.66
C THR A 232 49.14 -29.25 38.67
N ASP A 233 49.54 -29.89 37.61
CA ASP A 233 50.13 -29.26 36.45
C ASP A 233 49.03 -28.42 35.73
N LYS A 234 49.36 -27.20 35.34
CA LYS A 234 48.52 -26.35 34.53
C LYS A 234 49.34 -25.72 33.42
N PRO A 235 48.74 -25.38 32.30
CA PRO A 235 49.44 -24.68 31.24
C PRO A 235 50.09 -23.38 31.80
N THR A 236 51.31 -23.10 31.35
CA THR A 236 52.00 -21.83 31.64
C THR A 236 51.04 -20.70 31.22
N TYR A 237 50.90 -19.64 31.93
CA TYR A 237 49.97 -18.51 31.71
C TYR A 237 48.49 -18.74 32.11
N TRP A 238 48.14 -19.88 32.68
CA TRP A 238 46.84 -20.08 33.31
C TRP A 238 46.93 -19.80 34.81
N ASN A 239 46.65 -18.56 35.18
CA ASN A 239 46.62 -18.14 36.60
C ASN A 239 45.19 -17.89 37.05
#